data_b4430d6e3696feba89c36920fafca6b2
#
_entry.id   b4430d6e3696feba89c36920fafca6b2
#
_cell.length_a   1.000
_cell.length_b   1.000
_cell.length_c   1.000
_cell.angle_alpha   90.00
_cell.angle_beta   90.00
_cell.angle_gamma   90.00
#
_symmetry.space_group_name_H-M   'P 1'
#
loop_
_entity.id
_entity.type
_entity.pdbx_description
1 polymer ?
#
loop_
_entity_poly.entity_id
_entity_poly.type
_entity_poly.pdbx_seq_one_letter_code
_entity_poly.pdbx_strand_id
1 'polypeptide(L)'
;MKRQGEEFVRFRHPSEIECQVLDKGLIDDKEWEDKDSYNRIFEFEWEHRYNWEKDILLSVIKNNKCTKILELGSGPGMLAGKIIKEKPNLEYHLIDIEAAKIANEKENFGGVFHIQDLTSDLDTTNLPKDFNLFIANDFLEHIQNPANVVLKAKSVLKEDGLAFISVPNWRMGHEWIYRGLFDWDNFIHFMWQHGFGFTGYFNGHPNFRTKEIPRISSEITLPDELLSSWNWYMLFKRNDQEI
;
A
#
# COMPACT_ATOMS: atom_id res chain seq x y z
N MET A 1 -3.00 -6.43 -30.22
CA MET A 1 -1.60 -6.81 -30.31
C MET A 1 -1.42 -8.08 -29.47
N LYS A 2 -1.20 -9.25 -30.11
CA LYS A 2 -0.99 -10.49 -29.35
C LYS A 2 0.43 -10.43 -28.78
N ARG A 3 0.55 -10.38 -27.46
CA ARG A 3 1.83 -10.54 -26.77
C ARG A 3 2.22 -12.01 -26.85
N GLN A 4 3.34 -12.31 -27.50
CA GLN A 4 3.89 -13.65 -27.54
C GLN A 4 4.39 -14.05 -26.15
N GLY A 5 3.86 -15.15 -25.62
CA GLY A 5 4.46 -15.91 -24.52
C GLY A 5 3.92 -15.65 -23.11
N GLU A 6 2.88 -14.86 -22.94
CA GLU A 6 2.25 -14.69 -21.62
C GLU A 6 0.97 -15.54 -21.53
N GLU A 7 1.07 -16.71 -20.94
CA GLU A 7 -0.11 -17.39 -20.42
C GLU A 7 -0.58 -16.59 -19.19
N PHE A 8 -1.73 -15.96 -19.31
CA PHE A 8 -2.43 -15.40 -18.15
C PHE A 8 -2.86 -16.55 -17.26
N VAL A 9 -2.14 -16.77 -16.16
CA VAL A 9 -2.60 -17.67 -15.13
C VAL A 9 -3.83 -17.02 -14.52
N ARG A 10 -5.02 -17.58 -14.79
CA ARG A 10 -6.24 -17.16 -14.09
C ARG A 10 -6.00 -17.40 -12.61
N PHE A 11 -6.11 -16.34 -11.83
CA PHE A 11 -6.06 -16.42 -10.37
C PHE A 11 -7.15 -17.39 -9.90
N ARG A 12 -6.76 -18.52 -9.33
CA ARG A 12 -7.69 -19.51 -8.80
C ARG A 12 -7.70 -19.52 -7.28
N HIS A 13 -6.54 -19.44 -6.67
CA HIS A 13 -6.38 -19.40 -5.21
C HIS A 13 -4.96 -18.90 -4.88
N PRO A 14 -4.73 -18.21 -3.76
CA PRO A 14 -3.40 -17.75 -3.37
C PRO A 14 -2.33 -18.84 -3.33
N SER A 15 -2.71 -20.09 -2.99
CA SER A 15 -1.80 -21.24 -2.99
C SER A 15 -1.47 -21.79 -4.39
N GLU A 16 -2.16 -21.33 -5.44
CA GLU A 16 -1.98 -21.79 -6.82
C GLU A 16 -1.20 -20.76 -7.66
N ILE A 17 -0.80 -19.64 -7.06
CA ILE A 17 -0.05 -18.60 -7.73
C ILE A 17 1.41 -19.04 -7.80
N GLU A 18 1.94 -19.19 -9.02
CA GLU A 18 3.38 -19.33 -9.22
C GLU A 18 4.06 -18.01 -8.80
N CYS A 19 4.69 -18.03 -7.65
CA CYS A 19 5.54 -16.95 -7.19
C CYS A 19 6.89 -17.04 -7.91
N GLN A 20 7.22 -16.04 -8.71
CA GLN A 20 8.60 -15.84 -9.14
C GLN A 20 9.29 -14.91 -8.15
N VAL A 21 10.22 -15.44 -7.40
CA VAL A 21 11.19 -14.63 -6.67
C VAL A 21 12.11 -14.01 -7.72
N LEU A 22 11.87 -12.75 -8.05
CA LEU A 22 12.63 -12.03 -9.08
C LEU A 22 13.94 -11.46 -8.55
N ASP A 23 13.99 -11.18 -7.25
CA ASP A 23 15.19 -10.76 -6.55
C ASP A 23 15.18 -11.32 -5.12
N LYS A 24 16.37 -11.71 -4.64
CA LYS A 24 16.56 -12.10 -3.24
C LYS A 24 17.10 -10.94 -2.39
N GLY A 25 17.04 -9.75 -2.93
CA GLY A 25 17.34 -8.54 -2.19
C GLY A 25 16.22 -8.29 -1.17
N LEU A 26 16.24 -9.06 -0.07
CA LEU A 26 15.64 -8.57 1.16
C LEU A 26 16.12 -7.12 1.29
N ILE A 27 15.20 -6.21 1.53
CA ILE A 27 15.59 -4.90 2.07
C ILE A 27 16.43 -5.26 3.28
N ASP A 28 17.75 -5.17 3.11
CA ASP A 28 18.67 -5.53 4.17
C ASP A 28 18.34 -4.55 5.30
N ASP A 29 18.07 -5.05 6.50
CA ASP A 29 17.85 -4.21 7.69
C ASP A 29 18.89 -3.08 7.79
N LYS A 30 20.06 -3.31 7.21
CA LYS A 30 21.13 -2.32 7.04
C LYS A 30 20.78 -1.12 6.16
N GLU A 31 19.82 -1.21 5.24
CA GLU A 31 19.42 -0.03 4.44
C GLU A 31 18.77 1.05 5.32
N TRP A 32 18.08 0.64 6.38
CA TRP A 32 17.50 1.57 7.34
C TRP A 32 18.49 2.00 8.43
N GLU A 33 19.56 1.22 8.65
CA GLU A 33 20.63 1.57 9.59
C GLU A 33 21.68 2.51 8.96
N ASP A 34 21.88 2.42 7.64
CA ASP A 34 22.82 3.29 6.94
C ASP A 34 22.22 4.65 6.65
N LYS A 35 22.74 5.67 7.35
CA LYS A 35 22.31 7.06 7.21
C LYS A 35 22.46 7.61 5.77
N ASP A 36 23.42 7.12 5.02
CA ASP A 36 23.65 7.56 3.64
C ASP A 36 22.69 6.90 2.65
N SER A 37 22.27 5.66 2.90
CA SER A 37 21.21 5.00 2.15
C SER A 37 19.86 5.65 2.47
N TYR A 38 19.57 5.89 3.74
CA TYR A 38 18.40 6.61 4.21
C TYR A 38 18.34 8.04 3.60
N ASN A 39 19.43 8.80 3.61
CA ASN A 39 19.47 10.14 3.01
C ASN A 39 19.30 10.12 1.48
N ARG A 40 19.81 9.11 0.77
CA ARG A 40 19.61 8.98 -0.69
C ARG A 40 18.17 8.66 -1.04
N ILE A 41 17.48 7.86 -0.23
CA ILE A 41 16.04 7.61 -0.36
C ILE A 41 15.25 8.90 -0.10
N PHE A 42 15.73 9.78 0.79
CA PHE A 42 15.09 11.05 1.14
C PHE A 42 15.32 12.18 0.14
N GLU A 43 16.43 12.16 -0.60
CA GLU A 43 16.76 13.28 -1.47
C GLU A 43 16.02 13.19 -2.80
N PHE A 44 15.06 14.11 -2.96
CA PHE A 44 14.48 14.60 -4.19
C PHE A 44 13.35 13.77 -4.84
N GLU A 45 13.48 12.45 -5.08
CA GLU A 45 12.43 11.69 -5.79
C GLU A 45 11.31 11.26 -4.85
N TRP A 46 11.67 10.76 -3.69
CA TRP A 46 10.72 10.25 -2.69
C TRP A 46 9.94 11.36 -1.97
N GLU A 47 10.55 12.53 -1.79
CA GLU A 47 9.83 13.65 -1.18
C GLU A 47 8.66 14.11 -2.03
N HIS A 48 8.82 14.18 -3.35
CA HIS A 48 7.74 14.52 -4.27
C HIS A 48 6.63 13.46 -4.24
N ARG A 49 6.99 12.19 -4.21
CA ARG A 49 6.06 11.08 -4.12
C ARG A 49 5.26 11.15 -2.82
N TYR A 50 5.91 11.25 -1.67
CA TYR A 50 5.21 11.34 -0.39
C TYR A 50 4.37 12.61 -0.23
N ASN A 51 4.74 13.72 -0.82
CA ASN A 51 3.90 14.91 -0.85
C ASN A 51 2.64 14.68 -1.69
N TRP A 52 2.78 14.04 -2.84
CA TRP A 52 1.66 13.69 -3.69
C TRP A 52 0.72 12.67 -3.02
N GLU A 53 1.24 11.61 -2.44
CA GLU A 53 0.48 10.61 -1.68
C GLU A 53 -0.23 11.22 -0.47
N LYS A 54 0.46 12.09 0.27
CA LYS A 54 -0.12 12.85 1.37
C LYS A 54 -1.34 13.66 0.92
N ASP A 55 -1.24 14.38 -0.19
CA ASP A 55 -2.33 15.23 -0.68
C ASP A 55 -3.56 14.38 -1.08
N ILE A 56 -3.34 13.24 -1.71
CA ILE A 56 -4.39 12.24 -1.98
C ILE A 56 -5.03 11.77 -0.68
N LEU A 57 -4.22 11.29 0.26
CA LEU A 57 -4.70 10.71 1.51
C LEU A 57 -5.43 11.74 2.37
N LEU A 58 -4.96 12.98 2.42
CA LEU A 58 -5.68 14.06 3.10
C LEU A 58 -7.06 14.32 2.48
N SER A 59 -7.19 14.20 1.15
CA SER A 59 -8.47 14.27 0.47
C SER A 59 -9.37 13.08 0.85
N VAL A 60 -8.85 11.85 0.83
CA VAL A 60 -9.59 10.64 1.24
C VAL A 60 -10.04 10.77 2.70
N ILE A 61 -9.14 11.13 3.61
CA ILE A 61 -9.39 11.31 5.03
C ILE A 61 -10.50 12.34 5.26
N LYS A 62 -10.42 13.49 4.61
CA LYS A 62 -11.41 14.57 4.71
C LYS A 62 -12.78 14.14 4.20
N ASN A 63 -12.83 13.57 3.01
CA ASN A 63 -14.09 13.23 2.33
C ASN A 63 -14.83 12.09 3.05
N ASN A 64 -14.10 11.18 3.70
CA ASN A 64 -14.66 10.04 4.41
C ASN A 64 -14.65 10.21 5.95
N LYS A 65 -14.26 11.38 6.45
CA LYS A 65 -14.21 11.72 7.88
C LYS A 65 -13.40 10.70 8.69
N CYS A 66 -12.30 10.21 8.13
CA CYS A 66 -11.44 9.25 8.81
C CYS A 66 -10.77 9.91 10.03
N THR A 67 -10.77 9.21 11.16
CA THR A 67 -10.15 9.65 12.42
C THR A 67 -9.12 8.66 12.93
N LYS A 68 -9.14 7.41 12.44
CA LYS A 68 -8.27 6.34 12.89
C LYS A 68 -7.73 5.57 11.68
N ILE A 69 -6.42 5.52 11.57
CA ILE A 69 -5.70 5.01 10.39
C ILE A 69 -4.72 3.92 10.81
N LEU A 70 -4.62 2.89 9.98
CA LEU A 70 -3.62 1.83 10.08
C LEU A 70 -2.77 1.83 8.81
N GLU A 71 -1.46 1.97 8.94
CA GLU A 71 -0.50 1.85 7.84
C GLU A 71 0.35 0.60 8.03
N LEU A 72 0.35 -0.27 7.00
CA LEU A 72 1.11 -1.51 6.95
C LEU A 72 2.35 -1.30 6.08
N GLY A 73 3.50 -1.76 6.54
CA GLY A 73 4.76 -1.51 5.84
C GLY A 73 5.08 -0.02 5.79
N SER A 74 4.93 0.65 6.95
CA SER A 74 5.04 2.11 7.03
C SER A 74 6.47 2.63 6.85
N GLY A 75 7.46 1.73 6.83
CA GLY A 75 8.85 2.15 6.99
C GLY A 75 9.00 3.00 8.26
N PRO A 76 9.85 4.00 8.26
CA PRO A 76 9.98 4.90 9.40
C PRO A 76 8.79 5.85 9.62
N GLY A 77 7.75 5.79 8.78
CA GLY A 77 6.56 6.62 8.94
C GLY A 77 6.66 8.01 8.34
N MET A 78 7.38 8.16 7.24
CA MET A 78 7.55 9.45 6.55
C MET A 78 6.24 10.03 6.03
N LEU A 79 5.42 9.17 5.41
CA LEU A 79 4.09 9.55 4.93
C LEU A 79 3.18 9.91 6.11
N ALA A 80 3.16 9.06 7.14
CA ALA A 80 2.43 9.30 8.37
C ALA A 80 2.80 10.64 9.03
N GLY A 81 4.11 10.93 9.16
CA GLY A 81 4.59 12.19 9.75
C GLY A 81 4.12 13.42 8.99
N LYS A 82 4.09 13.37 7.66
CA LYS A 82 3.53 14.45 6.84
C LYS A 82 2.02 14.63 7.06
N ILE A 83 1.27 13.53 7.17
CA ILE A 83 -0.19 13.56 7.41
C ILE A 83 -0.49 14.05 8.84
N ILE A 84 0.19 13.52 9.86
CA ILE A 84 0.01 13.87 11.27
C ILE A 84 0.29 15.35 11.49
N LYS A 85 1.31 15.90 10.85
CA LYS A 85 1.65 17.33 10.93
C LYS A 85 0.48 18.22 10.49
N GLU A 86 -0.27 17.83 9.47
CA GLU A 86 -1.44 18.57 8.98
C GLU A 86 -2.74 18.21 9.73
N LYS A 87 -2.80 17.02 10.31
CA LYS A 87 -3.96 16.47 11.03
C LYS A 87 -3.56 15.87 12.37
N PRO A 88 -3.14 16.68 13.34
CA PRO A 88 -2.57 16.21 14.62
C PRO A 88 -3.56 15.43 15.50
N ASN A 89 -4.86 15.51 15.21
CA ASN A 89 -5.90 14.78 15.95
C ASN A 89 -6.23 13.40 15.36
N LEU A 90 -5.50 12.95 14.33
CA LEU A 90 -5.65 11.60 13.81
C LEU A 90 -5.01 10.59 14.77
N GLU A 91 -5.74 9.53 15.07
CA GLU A 91 -5.17 8.32 15.66
C GLU A 91 -4.50 7.52 14.54
N TYR A 92 -3.18 7.61 14.45
CA TYR A 92 -2.41 7.00 13.36
C TYR A 92 -1.52 5.88 13.89
N HIS A 93 -1.76 4.67 13.42
CA HIS A 93 -1.02 3.47 13.78
C HIS A 93 -0.15 3.01 12.61
N LEU A 94 1.11 2.72 12.92
CA LEU A 94 2.12 2.26 11.97
C LEU A 94 2.55 0.85 12.34
N ILE A 95 2.73 0.00 11.35
CA ILE A 95 3.28 -1.34 11.55
C ILE A 95 4.45 -1.54 10.60
N ASP A 96 5.59 -1.89 11.19
CA ASP A 96 6.80 -2.28 10.47
C ASP A 96 7.77 -2.98 11.43
N ILE A 97 8.96 -3.32 10.95
CA ILE A 97 10.04 -3.95 11.72
C ILE A 97 10.68 -2.98 12.74
N GLU A 98 11.47 -3.52 13.66
CA GLU A 98 12.10 -2.75 14.73
C GLU A 98 13.05 -1.64 14.21
N ALA A 99 13.82 -1.91 13.14
CA ALA A 99 14.69 -0.91 12.55
C ALA A 99 13.95 0.33 12.06
N ALA A 100 12.76 0.15 11.46
CA ALA A 100 11.89 1.24 11.03
C ALA A 100 11.37 2.07 12.23
N LYS A 101 11.02 1.41 13.36
CA LYS A 101 10.63 2.10 14.59
C LYS A 101 11.75 2.97 15.15
N ILE A 102 12.97 2.45 15.20
CA ILE A 102 14.14 3.22 15.66
C ILE A 102 14.34 4.47 14.81
N ALA A 103 14.21 4.35 13.48
CA ALA A 103 14.30 5.47 12.58
C ALA A 103 13.14 6.47 12.77
N ASN A 104 11.90 5.99 13.02
CA ASN A 104 10.74 6.83 13.35
C ASN A 104 10.98 7.70 14.59
N GLU A 105 11.47 7.09 15.66
CA GLU A 105 11.75 7.80 16.92
C GLU A 105 12.86 8.85 16.75
N LYS A 106 13.90 8.52 16.00
CA LYS A 106 15.02 9.44 15.73
C LYS A 106 14.60 10.67 14.94
N GLU A 107 13.74 10.50 13.93
CA GLU A 107 13.25 11.58 13.08
C GLU A 107 11.97 12.24 13.62
N ASN A 108 11.39 11.68 14.70
CA ASN A 108 10.19 12.19 15.37
C ASN A 108 8.99 12.33 14.41
N PHE A 109 8.76 11.32 13.56
CA PHE A 109 7.62 11.32 12.63
C PHE A 109 6.27 11.18 13.33
N GLY A 110 6.24 10.56 14.51
CA GLY A 110 5.03 10.40 15.31
C GLY A 110 4.20 9.17 14.96
N GLY A 111 2.98 9.11 15.53
CA GLY A 111 2.09 7.96 15.43
C GLY A 111 2.33 6.90 16.50
N VAL A 112 1.46 5.90 16.56
CA VAL A 112 1.57 4.74 17.45
C VAL A 112 2.21 3.59 16.67
N PHE A 113 3.46 3.28 16.98
CA PHE A 113 4.24 2.29 16.23
C PHE A 113 4.10 0.88 16.84
N HIS A 114 3.74 -0.10 16.01
CA HIS A 114 3.66 -1.51 16.36
C HIS A 114 4.78 -2.26 15.62
N ILE A 115 5.66 -2.94 16.35
CA ILE A 115 6.74 -3.72 15.75
C ILE A 115 6.18 -5.09 15.36
N GLN A 116 6.17 -5.36 14.06
CA GLN A 116 5.82 -6.68 13.53
C GLN A 116 6.59 -6.92 12.21
N ASP A 117 7.06 -8.15 12.03
CA ASP A 117 7.50 -8.64 10.74
C ASP A 117 6.28 -9.14 9.95
N LEU A 118 5.90 -8.39 8.94
CA LEU A 118 4.71 -8.67 8.13
C LEU A 118 4.97 -9.58 6.93
N THR A 119 6.20 -10.07 6.75
CA THR A 119 6.56 -10.88 5.57
C THR A 119 5.69 -12.14 5.40
N SER A 120 5.18 -12.70 6.49
CA SER A 120 4.34 -13.90 6.48
C SER A 120 2.92 -13.67 6.98
N ASP A 121 2.72 -12.79 7.96
CA ASP A 121 1.43 -12.62 8.63
C ASP A 121 1.30 -11.25 9.33
N LEU A 122 0.06 -10.85 9.61
CA LEU A 122 -0.31 -9.70 10.44
C LEU A 122 -0.95 -10.21 11.73
N ASP A 123 -0.33 -9.97 12.88
CA ASP A 123 -0.96 -10.22 14.18
C ASP A 123 -1.86 -9.05 14.58
N THR A 124 -3.16 -9.29 14.63
CA THR A 124 -4.17 -8.30 15.02
C THR A 124 -4.58 -8.37 16.48
N THR A 125 -3.99 -9.27 17.28
CA THR A 125 -4.40 -9.54 18.66
C THR A 125 -4.31 -8.29 19.55
N ASN A 126 -3.23 -7.53 19.38
CA ASN A 126 -2.96 -6.32 20.15
C ASN A 126 -3.25 -5.02 19.40
N LEU A 127 -3.83 -5.10 18.20
CA LEU A 127 -4.23 -3.92 17.45
C LEU A 127 -5.60 -3.43 17.92
N PRO A 128 -5.78 -2.12 18.00
CA PRO A 128 -7.11 -1.55 18.14
C PRO A 128 -8.05 -2.02 17.02
N LYS A 129 -9.34 -1.87 17.24
CA LYS A 129 -10.39 -2.12 16.24
C LYS A 129 -10.93 -0.80 15.70
N ASP A 130 -11.82 -0.90 14.73
CA ASP A 130 -12.59 0.21 14.19
C ASP A 130 -11.74 1.27 13.44
N PHE A 131 -10.71 0.82 12.74
CA PHE A 131 -10.00 1.68 11.82
C PHE A 131 -10.92 2.15 10.68
N ASN A 132 -10.82 3.42 10.31
CA ASN A 132 -11.56 3.97 9.18
C ASN A 132 -10.87 3.68 7.84
N LEU A 133 -9.54 3.62 7.87
CA LEU A 133 -8.70 3.48 6.68
C LEU A 133 -7.50 2.61 7.02
N PHE A 134 -7.22 1.60 6.20
CA PHE A 134 -5.89 1.04 6.18
C PHE A 134 -5.14 1.46 4.91
N ILE A 135 -3.84 1.61 5.02
CA ILE A 135 -2.93 2.01 3.97
C ILE A 135 -1.90 0.90 3.79
N ALA A 136 -1.64 0.54 2.55
CA ALA A 136 -0.56 -0.38 2.17
C ALA A 136 0.08 0.15 0.88
N ASN A 137 1.09 1.02 1.06
CA ASN A 137 1.79 1.65 -0.05
C ASN A 137 3.07 0.89 -0.35
N ASP A 138 3.16 0.34 -1.59
CA ASP A 138 4.31 -0.45 -2.06
C ASP A 138 4.78 -1.44 -0.99
N PHE A 139 3.83 -2.22 -0.53
CA PHE A 139 4.02 -3.12 0.59
C PHE A 139 3.66 -4.57 0.24
N LEU A 140 2.55 -4.79 -0.47
CA LEU A 140 2.03 -6.15 -0.71
C LEU A 140 2.95 -7.00 -1.59
N GLU A 141 3.79 -6.39 -2.39
CA GLU A 141 4.83 -7.03 -3.21
C GLU A 141 6.01 -7.56 -2.39
N HIS A 142 6.12 -7.15 -1.13
CA HIS A 142 7.12 -7.65 -0.18
C HIS A 142 6.57 -8.76 0.73
N ILE A 143 5.30 -9.16 0.54
CA ILE A 143 4.60 -10.09 1.41
C ILE A 143 4.40 -11.45 0.73
N GLN A 144 4.81 -12.51 1.42
CA GLN A 144 4.67 -13.87 0.92
C GLN A 144 3.19 -14.30 0.82
N ASN A 145 2.32 -13.83 1.71
CA ASN A 145 0.89 -14.14 1.71
C ASN A 145 0.03 -12.87 1.82
N PRO A 146 -0.08 -12.07 0.74
CA PRO A 146 -0.85 -10.84 0.77
C PRO A 146 -2.34 -11.04 1.09
N ALA A 147 -2.92 -12.19 0.73
CA ALA A 147 -4.31 -12.51 1.04
C ALA A 147 -4.57 -12.54 2.55
N ASN A 148 -3.71 -13.19 3.31
CA ASN A 148 -3.85 -13.28 4.75
C ASN A 148 -3.71 -11.92 5.42
N VAL A 149 -2.74 -11.12 4.99
CA VAL A 149 -2.54 -9.77 5.51
C VAL A 149 -3.75 -8.88 5.24
N VAL A 150 -4.29 -8.91 4.01
CA VAL A 150 -5.49 -8.14 3.63
C VAL A 150 -6.71 -8.56 4.45
N LEU A 151 -6.95 -9.87 4.65
CA LEU A 151 -8.06 -10.38 5.47
C LEU A 151 -7.93 -9.95 6.93
N LYS A 152 -6.73 -10.01 7.49
CA LYS A 152 -6.47 -9.58 8.87
C LYS A 152 -6.59 -8.07 9.04
N ALA A 153 -6.09 -7.28 8.11
CA ALA A 153 -6.33 -5.83 8.09
C ALA A 153 -7.83 -5.51 8.03
N LYS A 154 -8.59 -6.24 7.17
CA LYS A 154 -10.06 -6.13 7.13
C LYS A 154 -10.70 -6.39 8.48
N SER A 155 -10.22 -7.37 9.26
CA SER A 155 -10.80 -7.76 10.54
C SER A 155 -10.74 -6.66 11.62
N VAL A 156 -9.87 -5.67 11.45
CA VAL A 156 -9.74 -4.52 12.36
C VAL A 156 -10.35 -3.23 11.79
N LEU A 157 -10.80 -3.24 10.53
CA LEU A 157 -11.53 -2.13 9.94
C LEU A 157 -12.99 -2.07 10.38
N LYS A 158 -13.57 -0.87 10.36
CA LYS A 158 -15.02 -0.68 10.41
C LYS A 158 -15.71 -1.34 9.21
N GLU A 159 -17.00 -1.61 9.33
CA GLU A 159 -17.84 -2.17 8.25
C GLU A 159 -17.84 -1.31 6.97
N ASP A 160 -17.71 0.00 7.12
CA ASP A 160 -17.61 0.95 6.01
C ASP A 160 -16.18 1.45 5.77
N GLY A 161 -15.21 0.77 6.36
CA GLY A 161 -13.80 1.13 6.30
C GLY A 161 -13.23 1.05 4.89
N LEU A 162 -12.16 1.82 4.67
CA LEU A 162 -11.49 1.96 3.39
C LEU A 162 -10.12 1.29 3.38
N ALA A 163 -9.66 0.93 2.19
CA ALA A 163 -8.30 0.50 1.93
C ALA A 163 -7.70 1.39 0.83
N PHE A 164 -6.61 2.07 1.13
CA PHE A 164 -5.79 2.75 0.13
C PHE A 164 -4.55 1.91 -0.11
N ILE A 165 -4.38 1.47 -1.35
CA ILE A 165 -3.32 0.53 -1.70
C ILE A 165 -2.58 1.04 -2.92
N SER A 166 -1.26 1.06 -2.87
CA SER A 166 -0.44 1.11 -4.05
C SER A 166 0.29 -0.21 -4.24
N VAL A 167 0.40 -0.62 -5.50
CA VAL A 167 1.16 -1.79 -5.90
C VAL A 167 1.92 -1.48 -7.19
N PRO A 168 3.13 -2.02 -7.35
CA PRO A 168 3.85 -1.88 -8.59
C PRO A 168 3.17 -2.67 -9.70
N ASN A 169 3.33 -2.18 -10.90
CA ASN A 169 3.07 -2.98 -12.07
C ASN A 169 4.06 -4.17 -12.08
N TRP A 170 3.56 -5.40 -12.22
CA TRP A 170 4.35 -6.63 -12.18
C TRP A 170 5.64 -6.64 -13.04
N ARG A 171 5.76 -5.70 -13.99
CA ARG A 171 6.94 -5.55 -14.86
C ARG A 171 8.14 -4.93 -14.16
N MET A 172 7.94 -4.40 -12.96
CA MET A 172 8.97 -3.59 -12.29
C MET A 172 9.96 -4.40 -11.45
N GLY A 173 9.69 -5.68 -11.20
CA GLY A 173 10.57 -6.56 -10.43
C GLY A 173 10.67 -6.17 -8.94
N HIS A 174 10.20 -7.07 -8.08
CA HIS A 174 10.30 -6.98 -6.61
C HIS A 174 10.51 -8.39 -6.06
N GLU A 175 10.73 -8.53 -4.73
CA GLU A 175 11.05 -9.82 -4.10
C GLU A 175 9.94 -10.85 -4.32
N TRP A 176 8.68 -10.45 -4.21
CA TRP A 176 7.51 -11.32 -4.34
C TRP A 176 6.53 -10.78 -5.36
N ILE A 177 6.89 -10.80 -6.63
CA ILE A 177 5.91 -10.44 -7.66
C ILE A 177 5.16 -11.67 -8.12
N TYR A 178 3.91 -11.74 -7.70
CA TYR A 178 2.94 -12.68 -8.21
C TYR A 178 2.38 -12.14 -9.51
N ARG A 179 2.92 -12.57 -10.65
CA ARG A 179 2.56 -12.05 -11.98
C ARG A 179 1.05 -12.03 -12.25
N GLY A 180 0.33 -13.04 -11.75
CA GLY A 180 -1.11 -13.09 -11.90
C GLY A 180 -1.86 -12.13 -10.96
N LEU A 181 -1.26 -11.71 -9.84
CA LEU A 181 -1.88 -10.85 -8.86
C LEU A 181 -1.68 -9.37 -9.18
N PHE A 182 -0.45 -8.97 -9.51
CA PHE A 182 -0.10 -7.57 -9.74
C PHE A 182 -0.34 -7.14 -11.19
N ASP A 183 -1.41 -7.65 -11.80
CA ASP A 183 -2.07 -7.15 -12.98
C ASP A 183 -3.31 -6.38 -12.57
N TRP A 184 -3.68 -5.32 -13.28
CA TRP A 184 -4.74 -4.40 -12.89
C TRP A 184 -6.07 -5.10 -12.57
N ASP A 185 -6.59 -5.87 -13.54
CA ASP A 185 -7.89 -6.52 -13.38
C ASP A 185 -7.84 -7.60 -12.31
N ASN A 186 -6.75 -8.35 -12.25
CA ASN A 186 -6.57 -9.41 -11.27
C ASN A 186 -6.44 -8.88 -9.86
N PHE A 187 -5.78 -7.73 -9.67
CA PHE A 187 -5.64 -7.12 -8.34
C PHE A 187 -6.98 -6.60 -7.83
N ILE A 188 -7.78 -5.96 -8.69
CA ILE A 188 -9.15 -5.55 -8.34
C ILE A 188 -9.99 -6.79 -7.96
N HIS A 189 -9.89 -7.86 -8.74
CA HIS A 189 -10.60 -9.11 -8.46
C HIS A 189 -10.13 -9.78 -7.15
N PHE A 190 -8.82 -9.77 -6.91
CA PHE A 190 -8.24 -10.24 -5.65
C PHE A 190 -8.82 -9.48 -4.45
N MET A 191 -8.86 -8.17 -4.49
CA MET A 191 -9.43 -7.35 -3.42
C MET A 191 -10.92 -7.62 -3.23
N TRP A 192 -11.66 -7.80 -4.33
CA TRP A 192 -13.06 -8.17 -4.29
C TRP A 192 -13.28 -9.53 -3.60
N GLN A 193 -12.51 -10.55 -3.95
CA GLN A 193 -12.58 -11.88 -3.29
C GLN A 193 -12.26 -11.82 -1.79
N HIS A 194 -11.54 -10.81 -1.34
CA HIS A 194 -11.22 -10.60 0.07
C HIS A 194 -12.17 -9.60 0.76
N GLY A 195 -13.30 -9.31 0.11
CA GLY A 195 -14.37 -8.47 0.66
C GLY A 195 -14.07 -6.98 0.63
N PHE A 196 -13.50 -6.52 -0.48
CA PHE A 196 -13.28 -5.11 -0.78
C PHE A 196 -13.84 -4.75 -2.15
N GLY A 197 -14.81 -3.85 -2.19
CA GLY A 197 -15.31 -3.29 -3.46
C GLY A 197 -14.40 -2.16 -3.97
N PHE A 198 -14.07 -2.20 -5.26
CA PHE A 198 -13.31 -1.13 -5.90
C PHE A 198 -14.11 0.18 -5.89
N THR A 199 -13.49 1.26 -5.44
CA THR A 199 -14.09 2.59 -5.38
C THR A 199 -13.54 3.49 -6.47
N GLY A 200 -12.27 3.32 -6.81
CA GLY A 200 -11.61 4.07 -7.85
C GLY A 200 -10.10 4.06 -7.72
N TYR A 201 -9.44 4.73 -8.63
CA TYR A 201 -8.00 4.91 -8.64
C TYR A 201 -7.64 6.40 -8.74
N PHE A 202 -6.41 6.72 -8.36
CA PHE A 202 -5.88 8.06 -8.47
C PHE A 202 -5.03 8.17 -9.73
N ASN A 203 -5.49 9.03 -10.63
CA ASN A 203 -4.83 9.29 -11.89
C ASN A 203 -3.65 10.23 -11.67
N GLY A 204 -2.46 9.80 -12.05
CA GLY A 204 -1.24 10.59 -11.95
C GLY A 204 -0.07 9.71 -11.52
N HIS A 205 1.11 10.15 -11.90
CA HIS A 205 2.36 9.53 -11.47
C HIS A 205 3.10 10.55 -10.61
N PRO A 206 3.65 10.14 -9.44
CA PRO A 206 4.37 11.06 -8.56
C PRO A 206 5.55 11.78 -9.25
N ASN A 207 6.10 11.19 -10.30
CA ASN A 207 7.16 11.79 -11.10
C ASN A 207 6.66 12.81 -12.14
N PHE A 208 5.35 12.89 -12.41
CA PHE A 208 4.81 13.95 -13.21
C PHE A 208 4.52 15.15 -12.32
N ARG A 209 5.21 16.24 -12.54
CA ARG A 209 5.07 17.53 -11.84
C ARG A 209 3.69 18.17 -12.08
N THR A 210 2.63 17.44 -11.88
CA THR A 210 1.28 17.99 -11.95
C THR A 210 1.01 18.74 -10.65
N LYS A 211 0.70 20.02 -10.77
CA LYS A 211 0.29 20.87 -9.63
C LYS A 211 -1.13 20.54 -9.15
N GLU A 212 -1.83 19.65 -9.82
CA GLU A 212 -3.21 19.29 -9.49
C GLU A 212 -3.24 18.03 -8.64
N ILE A 213 -4.02 18.08 -7.56
CA ILE A 213 -4.31 16.89 -6.76
C ILE A 213 -5.08 15.91 -7.67
N PRO A 214 -4.60 14.67 -7.83
CA PRO A 214 -5.26 13.70 -8.68
C PRO A 214 -6.69 13.49 -8.23
N ARG A 215 -7.60 13.46 -9.20
CA ARG A 215 -9.00 13.13 -8.92
C ARG A 215 -9.15 11.62 -8.95
N ILE A 216 -10.01 11.13 -8.05
CA ILE A 216 -10.39 9.72 -8.09
C ILE A 216 -11.22 9.46 -9.35
N SER A 217 -10.85 8.44 -10.11
CA SER A 217 -11.67 7.88 -11.18
C SER A 217 -12.31 6.58 -10.70
N SER A 218 -13.61 6.45 -10.90
CA SER A 218 -14.36 5.22 -10.60
C SER A 218 -14.46 4.27 -11.79
N GLU A 219 -13.86 4.61 -12.92
CA GLU A 219 -13.82 3.74 -14.08
C GLU A 219 -12.92 2.52 -13.77
N ILE A 220 -13.43 1.32 -14.05
CA ILE A 220 -12.66 0.08 -13.83
C ILE A 220 -11.60 -0.09 -14.92
N THR A 221 -11.87 0.40 -16.14
CA THR A 221 -10.92 0.33 -17.25
C THR A 221 -9.83 1.37 -17.06
N LEU A 222 -8.60 0.90 -16.88
CA LEU A 222 -7.44 1.76 -16.78
C LEU A 222 -7.09 2.32 -18.17
N PRO A 223 -6.87 3.64 -18.31
CA PRO A 223 -6.37 4.23 -19.56
C PRO A 223 -5.04 3.60 -19.98
N ASP A 224 -4.84 3.43 -21.29
CA ASP A 224 -3.63 2.77 -21.85
C ASP A 224 -2.32 3.43 -21.35
N GLU A 225 -2.32 4.74 -21.18
CA GLU A 225 -1.20 5.49 -20.66
C GLU A 225 -0.81 5.12 -19.22
N LEU A 226 -1.78 4.67 -18.40
CA LEU A 226 -1.54 4.23 -17.03
C LEU A 226 -1.23 2.75 -16.91
N LEU A 227 -1.51 1.96 -17.95
CA LEU A 227 -1.09 0.54 -18.00
C LEU A 227 0.43 0.38 -17.98
N SER A 228 1.17 1.42 -18.38
CA SER A 228 2.63 1.46 -18.35
C SER A 228 3.19 2.20 -17.12
N SER A 229 2.35 2.68 -16.22
CA SER A 229 2.82 3.32 -15.00
C SER A 229 3.52 2.32 -14.08
N TRP A 230 4.44 2.82 -13.26
CA TRP A 230 5.23 1.99 -12.37
C TRP A 230 4.35 1.42 -11.26
N ASN A 231 3.47 2.24 -10.70
CA ASN A 231 2.58 1.89 -9.61
C ASN A 231 1.16 2.33 -9.90
N TRP A 232 0.22 1.62 -9.32
CA TRP A 232 -1.20 1.98 -9.31
C TRP A 232 -1.63 2.29 -7.89
N TYR A 233 -2.35 3.39 -7.74
CA TYR A 233 -2.89 3.87 -6.47
C TYR A 233 -4.40 3.72 -6.47
N MET A 234 -4.91 2.85 -5.64
CA MET A 234 -6.30 2.41 -5.65
C MET A 234 -6.98 2.63 -4.32
N LEU A 235 -8.27 2.93 -4.37
CA LEU A 235 -9.13 3.01 -3.21
C LEU A 235 -10.20 1.93 -3.28
N PHE A 236 -10.34 1.21 -2.19
CA PHE A 236 -11.35 0.17 -2.01
C PHE A 236 -12.19 0.48 -0.78
N LYS A 237 -13.41 -0.04 -0.75
CA LYS A 237 -14.29 0.00 0.41
C LYS A 237 -14.57 -1.42 0.90
N ARG A 238 -14.51 -1.62 2.22
CA ARG A 238 -14.92 -2.89 2.82
C ARG A 238 -16.33 -3.25 2.40
N ASN A 239 -16.52 -4.47 1.96
CA ASN A 239 -17.78 -5.04 1.54
C ASN A 239 -17.93 -6.41 2.20
N ASP A 240 -18.91 -6.55 3.10
CA ASP A 240 -19.18 -7.79 3.82
C ASP A 240 -20.34 -8.57 3.20
N GLN A 241 -20.80 -8.20 2.00
CA GLN A 241 -21.76 -9.04 1.28
C GLN A 241 -21.10 -10.37 0.98
N GLU A 242 -21.77 -11.45 1.36
CA GLU A 242 -21.35 -12.82 1.07
C GLU A 242 -21.18 -12.97 -0.45
N ILE A 243 -20.02 -13.47 -0.84
CA ILE A 243 -19.64 -13.80 -2.21
C ILE A 243 -20.15 -15.21 -2.50
#